data_77103c5c5b1b10ac2dc32324e143553a
#
_entry.id   77103c5c5b1b10ac2dc32324e143553a
#
_cell.length_a   1.000
_cell.length_b   1.000
_cell.length_c   1.000
_cell.angle_alpha   90.00
_cell.angle_beta   90.00
_cell.angle_gamma   90.00
#
_symmetry.space_group_name_H-M   'P 1'
#
loop_
_entity.id
_entity.type
_entity.pdbx_description
1 polymer ?
#
loop_
_entity_poly.entity_id
_entity_poly.type
_entity_poly.pdbx_seq_one_letter_code
_entity_poly.pdbx_strand_id
1 'polypeptide(L)'
;DTLDEALADAAVQLNTKVANLEYEIKEKGFDGFFGIAKRPWFITVYQNAEAVSKSERIKDFQNASFMDMDEEIQNFDKDGEYFVHRFGTEICLKVNLPVGEGKNINFSDVLNDIKRSDTVDFDEKIVKKYTENGTGGIYEPVGHYSRNPAGDAIYVIDITKDELKATCTITPPALGGADVSEDQIKTALKSQGVVAGISDEKISALVDRPTYNVPVVVAEAVLPVDGRDAYIAYNFETDRSKIRAKEAANGQVDFKELNLIQNVVEGQPLAQKMLPERGEAGKTLYGRYLEAKNGKDINLPLGKNVTLDSDGRTILAACNGQVLLINDKINVEPIME
;
A
#
# COMPACT_ATOMS: atom_id res chain seq x y z
N ASP A 1 -27.82 -15.21 10.13
CA ASP A 1 -26.67 -14.61 9.44
C ASP A 1 -27.20 -13.45 8.60
N THR A 2 -26.51 -12.32 8.65
CA THR A 2 -26.83 -11.14 7.85
C THR A 2 -26.38 -11.36 6.41
N LEU A 3 -26.84 -10.52 5.46
CA LEU A 3 -26.39 -10.57 4.07
C LEU A 3 -24.84 -10.39 3.99
N ASP A 4 -24.29 -9.50 4.80
CA ASP A 4 -22.85 -9.22 4.82
C ASP A 4 -22.04 -10.42 5.34
N GLU A 5 -22.54 -11.14 6.33
CA GLU A 5 -21.91 -12.37 6.82
C GLU A 5 -21.97 -13.48 5.75
N ALA A 6 -23.09 -13.64 5.04
CA ALA A 6 -23.22 -14.62 3.96
C ALA A 6 -22.27 -14.31 2.78
N LEU A 7 -22.06 -13.03 2.45
CA LEU A 7 -21.09 -12.61 1.43
C LEU A 7 -19.65 -12.81 1.88
N ALA A 8 -19.35 -12.56 3.15
CA ALA A 8 -18.02 -12.78 3.70
C ALA A 8 -17.66 -14.27 3.69
N ASP A 9 -18.58 -15.15 4.08
CA ASP A 9 -18.42 -16.61 4.04
C ASP A 9 -18.21 -17.11 2.60
N ALA A 10 -18.98 -16.59 1.64
CA ALA A 10 -18.81 -16.92 0.24
C ALA A 10 -17.45 -16.47 -0.31
N ALA A 11 -16.97 -15.30 0.09
CA ALA A 11 -15.66 -14.79 -0.30
C ALA A 11 -14.52 -15.68 0.21
N VAL A 12 -14.63 -16.19 1.42
CA VAL A 12 -13.66 -17.15 2.00
C VAL A 12 -13.70 -18.47 1.24
N GLN A 13 -14.91 -19.03 0.96
CA GLN A 13 -15.06 -20.30 0.24
C GLN A 13 -14.54 -20.23 -1.20
N LEU A 14 -14.72 -19.10 -1.88
CA LEU A 14 -14.26 -18.87 -3.25
C LEU A 14 -12.84 -18.29 -3.33
N ASN A 15 -12.17 -18.15 -2.19
CA ASN A 15 -10.82 -17.57 -2.07
C ASN A 15 -10.68 -16.25 -2.84
N THR A 16 -11.63 -15.35 -2.67
CA THR A 16 -11.69 -14.06 -3.36
C THR A 16 -12.12 -12.94 -2.38
N LYS A 17 -12.14 -11.70 -2.85
CA LYS A 17 -12.64 -10.57 -2.06
C LYS A 17 -14.13 -10.38 -2.30
N VAL A 18 -14.90 -9.94 -1.28
CA VAL A 18 -16.34 -9.62 -1.41
C VAL A 18 -16.62 -8.66 -2.57
N ALA A 19 -15.71 -7.69 -2.82
CA ALA A 19 -15.83 -6.75 -3.93
C ALA A 19 -15.78 -7.39 -5.34
N ASN A 20 -15.30 -8.63 -5.45
CA ASN A 20 -15.20 -9.38 -6.71
C ASN A 20 -16.34 -10.39 -6.89
N LEU A 21 -17.34 -10.34 -6.01
CA LEU A 21 -18.49 -11.24 -6.05
C LEU A 21 -19.69 -10.50 -6.63
N GLU A 22 -20.36 -11.16 -7.57
CA GLU A 22 -21.74 -10.84 -7.96
C GLU A 22 -22.67 -11.82 -7.28
N TYR A 23 -23.80 -11.36 -6.78
CA TYR A 23 -24.73 -12.21 -6.07
C TYR A 23 -26.18 -11.97 -6.48
N GLU A 24 -26.97 -13.02 -6.39
CA GLU A 24 -28.42 -12.98 -6.58
C GLU A 24 -29.09 -13.47 -5.31
N ILE A 25 -30.02 -12.68 -4.79
CA ILE A 25 -30.78 -13.07 -3.60
C ILE A 25 -31.89 -14.03 -4.01
N LYS A 26 -31.81 -15.30 -3.58
CA LYS A 26 -32.84 -16.31 -3.81
C LYS A 26 -33.97 -16.22 -2.79
N GLU A 27 -33.60 -16.07 -1.51
CA GLU A 27 -34.57 -15.85 -0.43
C GLU A 27 -34.05 -14.76 0.50
N LYS A 28 -34.92 -13.79 0.79
CA LYS A 28 -34.60 -12.69 1.68
C LYS A 28 -34.62 -13.15 3.13
N GLY A 29 -33.50 -13.03 3.83
CA GLY A 29 -33.44 -13.25 5.26
C GLY A 29 -34.12 -12.13 6.04
N PHE A 30 -34.31 -12.36 7.32
CA PHE A 30 -34.84 -11.39 8.28
C PHE A 30 -34.06 -11.48 9.57
N ASP A 31 -33.48 -10.33 10.00
CA ASP A 31 -32.61 -10.28 11.18
C ASP A 31 -33.36 -10.44 12.50
N GLY A 32 -34.71 -10.56 12.45
CA GLY A 32 -35.53 -10.69 13.62
C GLY A 32 -35.74 -9.36 14.37
N PHE A 33 -36.73 -9.39 15.30
CA PHE A 33 -36.90 -8.30 16.27
C PHE A 33 -36.39 -8.78 17.62
N PHE A 34 -35.34 -8.13 18.16
CA PHE A 34 -34.63 -8.58 19.37
C PHE A 34 -34.07 -10.03 19.31
N GLY A 35 -33.64 -10.48 18.12
CA GLY A 35 -33.09 -11.82 17.96
C GLY A 35 -34.07 -12.97 17.90
N ILE A 36 -35.40 -12.69 17.92
CA ILE A 36 -36.47 -13.69 17.78
C ILE A 36 -36.93 -13.75 16.31
N ALA A 37 -37.09 -14.96 15.78
CA ALA A 37 -37.57 -15.26 14.41
C ALA A 37 -36.61 -14.86 13.28
N LYS A 38 -35.28 -15.01 13.48
CA LYS A 38 -34.26 -14.87 12.42
C LYS A 38 -34.54 -15.88 11.28
N ARG A 39 -34.43 -15.41 10.04
CA ARG A 39 -34.43 -16.25 8.84
C ARG A 39 -33.09 -16.03 8.10
N PRO A 40 -32.38 -17.08 7.71
CA PRO A 40 -31.15 -16.96 6.98
C PRO A 40 -31.36 -16.37 5.58
N TRP A 41 -30.36 -15.68 5.06
CA TRP A 41 -30.30 -15.24 3.69
C TRP A 41 -29.80 -16.38 2.81
N PHE A 42 -30.51 -16.66 1.72
CA PHE A 42 -30.05 -17.58 0.68
C PHE A 42 -29.66 -16.78 -0.54
N ILE A 43 -28.38 -16.81 -0.86
CA ILE A 43 -27.79 -16.10 -2.00
C ILE A 43 -27.09 -17.09 -2.91
N THR A 44 -27.14 -16.82 -4.21
CA THR A 44 -26.26 -17.47 -5.17
C THR A 44 -25.16 -16.48 -5.52
N VAL A 45 -23.91 -16.90 -5.40
CA VAL A 45 -22.75 -16.03 -5.60
C VAL A 45 -22.00 -16.48 -6.84
N TYR A 46 -21.64 -15.54 -7.69
CA TYR A 46 -20.85 -15.73 -8.90
C TYR A 46 -19.54 -14.96 -8.77
N GLN A 47 -18.44 -15.56 -9.21
CA GLN A 47 -17.22 -14.81 -9.41
C GLN A 47 -17.35 -13.95 -10.66
N ASN A 48 -17.15 -12.64 -10.52
CA ASN A 48 -17.19 -11.73 -11.66
C ASN A 48 -16.05 -12.05 -12.63
N ALA A 49 -16.39 -12.57 -13.81
CA ALA A 49 -15.40 -12.98 -14.82
C ALA A 49 -14.53 -11.81 -15.32
N GLU A 50 -15.07 -10.58 -15.33
CA GLU A 50 -14.29 -9.39 -15.69
C GLU A 50 -13.29 -9.00 -14.59
N ALA A 51 -13.66 -9.15 -13.33
CA ALA A 51 -12.76 -8.90 -12.21
C ALA A 51 -11.66 -9.97 -12.15
N VAL A 52 -11.99 -11.23 -12.46
CA VAL A 52 -11.02 -12.33 -12.57
C VAL A 52 -10.08 -12.10 -13.76
N SER A 53 -10.61 -11.74 -14.94
CA SER A 53 -9.78 -11.44 -16.12
C SER A 53 -8.87 -10.23 -15.90
N LYS A 54 -9.30 -9.26 -15.12
CA LYS A 54 -8.51 -8.08 -14.76
C LYS A 54 -7.42 -8.42 -13.73
N SER A 55 -7.74 -9.30 -12.79
CA SER A 55 -6.76 -9.83 -11.82
C SER A 55 -5.76 -10.79 -12.46
N GLU A 56 -6.19 -11.57 -13.46
CA GLU A 56 -5.31 -12.41 -14.26
C GLU A 56 -4.43 -11.56 -15.20
N ARG A 57 -4.98 -10.55 -15.85
CA ARG A 57 -4.19 -9.59 -16.65
C ARG A 57 -3.18 -8.81 -15.81
N ILE A 58 -3.52 -8.47 -14.56
CA ILE A 58 -2.58 -7.85 -13.63
C ILE A 58 -1.51 -8.86 -13.19
N LYS A 59 -1.87 -10.12 -12.99
CA LYS A 59 -0.90 -11.21 -12.75
C LYS A 59 -0.05 -11.49 -13.98
N ASP A 60 -0.63 -11.48 -15.17
CA ASP A 60 0.11 -11.64 -16.44
C ASP A 60 1.00 -10.43 -16.73
N PHE A 61 0.58 -9.21 -16.35
CA PHE A 61 1.43 -8.00 -16.42
C PHE A 61 2.51 -8.01 -15.35
N GLN A 62 2.21 -8.50 -14.16
CA GLN A 62 3.20 -8.74 -13.10
C GLN A 62 4.14 -9.89 -13.49
N ASN A 63 3.61 -10.97 -14.08
CA ASN A 63 4.42 -12.09 -14.57
C ASN A 63 5.23 -11.73 -15.83
N ALA A 64 4.71 -10.90 -16.74
CA ALA A 64 5.49 -10.40 -17.88
C ALA A 64 6.60 -9.43 -17.44
N SER A 65 6.33 -8.60 -16.43
CA SER A 65 7.36 -7.79 -15.77
C SER A 65 8.33 -8.64 -14.94
N PHE A 66 7.88 -9.80 -14.42
CA PHE A 66 8.72 -10.77 -13.73
C PHE A 66 9.56 -11.63 -14.69
N MET A 67 9.10 -11.89 -15.93
CA MET A 67 9.89 -12.66 -16.90
C MET A 67 11.10 -11.88 -17.43
N ASP A 68 11.05 -10.53 -17.46
CA ASP A 68 12.23 -9.69 -17.71
C ASP A 68 13.05 -9.44 -16.43
N MET A 69 12.53 -9.81 -15.24
CA MET A 69 13.24 -9.75 -13.95
C MET A 69 13.78 -11.11 -13.49
N ASP A 70 13.57 -12.20 -14.25
CA ASP A 70 14.09 -13.54 -13.90
C ASP A 70 15.63 -13.66 -14.02
N GLU A 71 16.35 -12.58 -14.34
CA GLU A 71 17.80 -12.52 -14.18
C GLU A 71 18.28 -11.80 -12.92
N GLU A 72 17.38 -11.25 -12.09
CA GLU A 72 17.70 -10.77 -10.74
C GLU A 72 16.67 -11.23 -9.70
N ILE A 73 16.46 -12.53 -9.53
CA ILE A 73 16.25 -13.03 -8.19
C ILE A 73 17.63 -12.89 -7.53
N GLN A 74 17.94 -11.67 -7.06
CA GLN A 74 18.97 -11.50 -6.06
C GLN A 74 18.54 -12.42 -4.92
N ASN A 75 19.23 -13.55 -4.76
CA ASN A 75 19.28 -14.24 -3.51
C ASN A 75 19.68 -13.17 -2.50
N PHE A 76 18.71 -12.62 -1.78
CA PHE A 76 18.98 -11.69 -0.68
C PHE A 76 19.56 -12.55 0.44
N ASP A 77 20.83 -12.96 0.25
CA ASP A 77 21.59 -13.54 1.31
C ASP A 77 21.74 -12.49 2.39
N LYS A 78 21.14 -12.75 3.54
CA LYS A 78 21.23 -11.87 4.69
C LYS A 78 21.98 -12.59 5.80
N ASP A 79 23.06 -11.98 6.28
CA ASP A 79 23.78 -12.48 7.43
C ASP A 79 22.87 -12.49 8.66
N GLY A 80 23.08 -13.44 9.55
CA GLY A 80 22.41 -13.49 10.83
C GLY A 80 22.84 -12.27 11.68
N GLU A 81 21.87 -11.70 12.40
CA GLU A 81 22.07 -10.53 13.25
C GLU A 81 21.60 -10.83 14.66
N TYR A 82 22.26 -10.27 15.67
CA TYR A 82 21.81 -10.36 17.04
C TYR A 82 21.95 -8.98 17.72
N PHE A 83 21.11 -8.77 18.74
CA PHE A 83 21.11 -7.57 19.56
C PHE A 83 21.01 -7.96 21.02
N VAL A 84 21.87 -7.39 21.85
CA VAL A 84 21.88 -7.57 23.30
C VAL A 84 21.56 -6.25 23.97
N HIS A 85 20.44 -6.19 24.66
CA HIS A 85 20.01 -5.00 25.39
C HIS A 85 19.65 -5.32 26.85
N ARG A 86 19.62 -4.28 27.66
CA ARG A 86 19.24 -4.36 29.07
C ARG A 86 17.95 -3.62 29.29
N PHE A 87 16.86 -4.37 29.46
CA PHE A 87 15.55 -3.79 29.75
C PHE A 87 15.16 -4.02 31.21
N GLY A 88 15.00 -2.92 31.98
CA GLY A 88 14.76 -3.03 33.40
C GLY A 88 15.93 -3.69 34.14
N THR A 89 15.74 -4.87 34.70
CA THR A 89 16.78 -5.68 35.36
C THR A 89 17.21 -6.90 34.54
N GLU A 90 16.67 -7.06 33.37
CA GLU A 90 16.90 -8.23 32.50
C GLU A 90 17.90 -7.93 31.39
N ILE A 91 18.69 -8.95 31.05
CA ILE A 91 19.48 -8.97 29.81
C ILE A 91 18.64 -9.70 28.76
N CYS A 92 18.34 -9.02 27.67
CA CYS A 92 17.51 -9.54 26.61
C CYS A 92 18.33 -9.71 25.33
N LEU A 93 18.05 -10.82 24.63
CA LEU A 93 18.69 -11.20 23.38
C LEU A 93 17.61 -11.27 22.27
N LYS A 94 17.86 -10.62 21.15
CA LYS A 94 17.09 -10.77 19.92
C LYS A 94 18.02 -11.36 18.86
N VAL A 95 17.57 -12.41 18.18
CA VAL A 95 18.34 -13.12 17.16
C VAL A 95 17.51 -13.26 15.89
N ASN A 96 18.02 -12.73 14.81
CA ASN A 96 17.50 -12.91 13.46
C ASN A 96 18.42 -13.89 12.72
N LEU A 97 17.90 -15.06 12.36
CA LEU A 97 18.66 -16.06 11.65
C LEU A 97 19.07 -15.57 10.24
N PRO A 98 20.20 -16.08 9.71
CA PRO A 98 20.58 -15.76 8.33
C PRO A 98 19.54 -16.28 7.33
N VAL A 99 19.47 -15.63 6.18
CA VAL A 99 18.65 -16.04 5.04
C VAL A 99 19.56 -16.40 3.88
N GLY A 100 19.22 -17.47 3.13
CA GLY A 100 20.03 -17.94 2.01
C GLY A 100 21.41 -18.45 2.43
N GLU A 101 22.47 -17.97 1.80
CA GLU A 101 23.87 -18.29 2.13
C GLU A 101 24.51 -17.29 3.11
N GLY A 102 23.69 -16.51 3.82
CA GLY A 102 24.17 -15.57 4.84
C GLY A 102 24.96 -16.24 5.96
N LYS A 103 25.88 -15.50 6.59
CA LYS A 103 26.75 -16.01 7.66
C LYS A 103 25.96 -16.25 8.94
N ASN A 104 26.25 -17.39 9.57
CA ASN A 104 25.72 -17.71 10.88
C ASN A 104 26.28 -16.79 11.96
N ILE A 105 25.50 -16.59 13.02
CA ILE A 105 25.91 -15.84 14.21
C ILE A 105 26.92 -16.66 15.00
N ASN A 106 28.00 -16.00 15.42
CA ASN A 106 29.00 -16.61 16.26
C ASN A 106 28.55 -16.56 17.73
N PHE A 107 28.31 -17.71 18.34
CA PHE A 107 27.91 -17.82 19.75
C PHE A 107 28.89 -17.16 20.71
N SER A 108 30.22 -17.20 20.44
CA SER A 108 31.22 -16.57 21.30
C SER A 108 31.09 -15.05 21.33
N ASP A 109 30.69 -14.44 20.21
CA ASP A 109 30.49 -12.99 20.14
C ASP A 109 29.28 -12.56 20.96
N VAL A 110 28.19 -13.33 20.89
CA VAL A 110 26.98 -13.11 21.70
C VAL A 110 27.32 -13.20 23.20
N LEU A 111 28.08 -14.22 23.59
CA LEU A 111 28.52 -14.37 24.99
C LEU A 111 29.40 -13.22 25.46
N ASN A 112 30.32 -12.74 24.63
CA ASN A 112 31.18 -11.62 24.95
C ASN A 112 30.37 -10.33 25.16
N ASP A 113 29.36 -10.09 24.34
CA ASP A 113 28.50 -8.92 24.48
C ASP A 113 27.61 -8.98 25.72
N ILE A 114 27.11 -10.18 26.09
CA ILE A 114 26.39 -10.37 27.34
C ILE A 114 27.31 -10.13 28.55
N LYS A 115 28.56 -10.63 28.51
CA LYS A 115 29.53 -10.55 29.59
C LYS A 115 30.20 -9.18 29.76
N ARG A 116 29.93 -8.20 28.90
CA ARG A 116 30.50 -6.82 28.96
C ARG A 116 30.24 -6.08 30.29
N SER A 117 29.33 -6.58 31.13
CA SER A 117 29.06 -6.01 32.46
C SER A 117 29.61 -6.92 33.53
N ASP A 118 30.23 -6.33 34.56
CA ASP A 118 30.95 -7.05 35.62
C ASP A 118 30.09 -7.91 36.56
N THR A 119 28.75 -7.81 36.48
CA THR A 119 27.82 -8.57 37.32
C THR A 119 26.59 -9.01 36.53
N VAL A 120 26.77 -10.10 35.81
CA VAL A 120 25.68 -10.71 35.04
C VAL A 120 25.46 -12.15 35.48
N ASP A 121 24.20 -12.52 35.68
CA ASP A 121 23.75 -13.90 35.87
C ASP A 121 22.87 -14.28 34.68
N PHE A 122 23.32 -15.26 33.88
CA PHE A 122 22.62 -15.66 32.68
C PHE A 122 22.76 -17.17 32.41
N ASP A 123 21.82 -17.75 31.67
CA ASP A 123 21.82 -19.16 31.30
C ASP A 123 22.44 -19.36 29.88
N GLU A 124 23.65 -19.86 29.83
CA GLU A 124 24.37 -20.15 28.57
C GLU A 124 23.59 -21.10 27.64
N LYS A 125 22.78 -22.03 28.22
CA LYS A 125 21.99 -22.96 27.41
C LYS A 125 20.86 -22.27 26.69
N ILE A 126 20.24 -21.30 27.36
CA ILE A 126 19.18 -20.46 26.74
C ILE A 126 19.77 -19.58 25.64
N VAL A 127 20.91 -18.93 25.92
CA VAL A 127 21.62 -18.12 24.93
C VAL A 127 21.98 -18.97 23.71
N LYS A 128 22.54 -20.17 23.90
CA LYS A 128 22.87 -21.09 22.81
C LYS A 128 21.65 -21.48 22.00
N LYS A 129 20.55 -21.85 22.66
CA LYS A 129 19.28 -22.19 22.03
C LYS A 129 18.77 -21.05 21.15
N TYR A 130 18.80 -19.80 21.59
CA TYR A 130 18.33 -18.67 20.81
C TYR A 130 19.29 -18.30 19.68
N THR A 131 20.60 -18.44 19.87
CA THR A 131 21.59 -18.23 18.81
C THR A 131 21.41 -19.22 17.66
N GLU A 132 21.04 -20.48 17.96
CA GLU A 132 20.84 -21.55 16.97
C GLU A 132 19.44 -21.49 16.29
N ASN A 133 18.39 -21.14 17.04
CA ASN A 133 17.01 -21.25 16.57
C ASN A 133 16.33 -19.90 16.28
N GLY A 134 17.00 -18.79 16.59
CA GLY A 134 16.41 -17.46 16.53
C GLY A 134 15.41 -17.18 17.66
N THR A 135 15.01 -15.92 17.79
CA THR A 135 14.00 -15.46 18.77
C THR A 135 12.68 -15.02 18.11
N GLY A 136 12.53 -15.28 16.81
CA GLY A 136 11.33 -14.84 16.07
C GLY A 136 11.19 -13.31 15.95
N GLY A 137 12.30 -12.57 16.03
CA GLY A 137 12.32 -11.11 15.89
C GLY A 137 11.93 -10.33 17.13
N ILE A 138 11.81 -11.01 18.29
CA ILE A 138 11.50 -10.39 19.59
C ILE A 138 12.67 -10.51 20.56
N TYR A 139 12.69 -9.65 21.57
CA TYR A 139 13.66 -9.70 22.65
C TYR A 139 13.23 -10.71 23.70
N GLU A 140 14.06 -11.72 23.94
CA GLU A 140 13.83 -12.77 24.93
C GLU A 140 14.80 -12.61 26.11
N PRO A 141 14.36 -12.73 27.37
CA PRO A 141 15.23 -12.63 28.53
C PRO A 141 16.17 -13.84 28.60
N VAL A 142 17.44 -13.59 28.79
CA VAL A 142 18.51 -14.61 28.91
C VAL A 142 19.23 -14.56 30.25
N GLY A 143 19.04 -13.51 31.02
CA GLY A 143 19.68 -13.32 32.32
C GLY A 143 19.33 -12.02 33.01
N HIS A 144 20.03 -11.73 34.10
CA HIS A 144 19.85 -10.56 34.93
C HIS A 144 21.18 -9.83 35.14
N TYR A 145 21.09 -8.53 35.45
CA TYR A 145 22.25 -7.71 35.80
C TYR A 145 21.94 -6.77 36.96
N SER A 146 22.97 -6.24 37.58
CA SER A 146 22.82 -5.24 38.64
C SER A 146 22.56 -3.87 38.05
N ARG A 147 21.27 -3.47 37.99
CA ARG A 147 20.85 -2.19 37.42
C ARG A 147 21.22 -1.01 38.31
N ASN A 148 21.75 0.04 37.72
CA ASN A 148 21.87 1.38 38.30
C ASN A 148 20.84 2.32 37.69
N PRO A 149 19.69 2.60 38.31
CA PRO A 149 18.64 3.41 37.70
C PRO A 149 19.04 4.85 37.36
N ALA A 150 20.05 5.40 38.05
CA ALA A 150 20.58 6.73 37.75
C ALA A 150 21.33 6.78 36.40
N GLY A 151 21.72 5.61 35.90
CA GLY A 151 22.42 5.46 34.59
C GLY A 151 21.49 5.08 33.44
N ASP A 152 20.19 4.95 33.63
CA ASP A 152 19.28 4.54 32.57
C ASP A 152 19.30 5.51 31.38
N ALA A 153 19.11 4.97 30.20
CA ALA A 153 18.89 5.76 28.99
C ALA A 153 17.66 6.66 29.14
N ILE A 154 17.76 7.89 28.70
CA ILE A 154 16.64 8.83 28.71
C ILE A 154 16.12 8.93 27.28
N TYR A 155 14.82 8.99 27.13
CA TYR A 155 14.19 9.24 25.84
C TYR A 155 13.20 10.39 25.92
N VAL A 156 13.09 11.14 24.83
CA VAL A 156 12.17 12.27 24.69
C VAL A 156 11.38 12.06 23.40
N ILE A 157 10.05 12.20 23.52
CA ILE A 157 9.15 12.19 22.38
C ILE A 157 8.74 13.62 22.06
N ASP A 158 8.99 14.07 20.85
CA ASP A 158 8.57 15.36 20.33
C ASP A 158 7.57 15.15 19.19
N ILE A 159 6.42 15.83 19.30
CA ILE A 159 5.37 15.79 18.28
C ILE A 159 5.33 17.14 17.58
N THR A 160 5.34 17.13 16.24
CA THR A 160 5.27 18.36 15.45
C THR A 160 3.93 19.09 15.66
N LYS A 161 3.96 20.43 15.57
CA LYS A 161 2.77 21.27 15.82
C LYS A 161 1.60 20.98 14.88
N ASP A 162 1.90 20.48 13.69
CA ASP A 162 0.92 20.05 12.68
C ASP A 162 0.39 18.63 12.94
N GLU A 163 0.90 17.94 13.98
CA GLU A 163 0.51 16.59 14.38
C GLU A 163 0.78 15.52 13.32
N LEU A 164 1.70 15.81 12.40
CA LEU A 164 1.98 14.90 11.29
C LEU A 164 3.14 13.94 11.59
N LYS A 165 4.04 14.29 12.50
CA LYS A 165 5.20 13.46 12.84
C LYS A 165 5.49 13.46 14.34
N ALA A 166 5.90 12.29 14.85
CA ALA A 166 6.49 12.18 16.18
C ALA A 166 7.91 11.61 16.05
N THR A 167 8.84 12.22 16.76
CA THR A 167 10.22 11.80 16.83
C THR A 167 10.59 11.34 18.24
N CYS A 168 11.46 10.35 18.33
CA CYS A 168 12.07 9.89 19.56
C CYS A 168 13.58 10.22 19.54
N THR A 169 14.05 10.88 20.58
CA THR A 169 15.47 11.10 20.81
C THR A 169 15.90 10.30 22.03
N ILE A 170 16.91 9.44 21.91
CA ILE A 170 17.44 8.60 22.99
C ILE A 170 18.84 9.10 23.34
N THR A 171 19.11 9.25 24.63
CA THR A 171 20.48 9.44 25.16
C THR A 171 21.06 8.09 25.58
N PRO A 172 22.37 7.85 25.39
CA PRO A 172 22.95 6.57 25.78
C PRO A 172 22.83 6.31 27.28
N PRO A 173 22.61 5.04 27.70
CA PRO A 173 22.70 4.69 29.10
C PRO A 173 24.13 4.85 29.63
N ALA A 174 24.28 5.22 30.88
CA ALA A 174 25.54 5.18 31.59
C ALA A 174 25.84 3.74 32.09
N LEU A 175 27.00 3.54 32.69
CA LEU A 175 27.41 2.24 33.20
C LEU A 175 26.38 1.65 34.18
N GLY A 176 25.89 0.46 33.88
CA GLY A 176 24.86 -0.23 34.68
C GLY A 176 23.43 0.28 34.44
N GLY A 177 23.21 1.24 33.56
CA GLY A 177 21.87 1.71 33.21
C GLY A 177 21.14 0.79 32.22
N ALA A 178 19.83 0.88 32.20
CA ALA A 178 18.96 0.18 31.27
C ALA A 178 18.84 0.92 29.96
N ASP A 179 18.70 0.16 28.86
CA ASP A 179 18.33 0.66 27.55
C ASP A 179 16.82 0.99 27.48
N VAL A 180 16.41 1.71 26.45
CA VAL A 180 15.00 2.00 26.19
C VAL A 180 14.37 0.85 25.41
N SER A 181 13.25 0.33 25.91
CA SER A 181 12.51 -0.72 25.22
C SER A 181 11.47 -0.15 24.24
N GLU A 182 11.04 -0.99 23.27
CA GLU A 182 9.95 -0.64 22.35
C GLU A 182 8.67 -0.26 23.09
N ASP A 183 8.32 -1.00 24.15
CA ASP A 183 7.10 -0.77 24.93
C ASP A 183 7.12 0.58 25.65
N GLN A 184 8.28 1.03 26.12
CA GLN A 184 8.43 2.35 26.72
C GLN A 184 8.16 3.46 25.70
N ILE A 185 8.69 3.36 24.48
CA ILE A 185 8.45 4.33 23.41
C ILE A 185 6.98 4.32 23.02
N LYS A 186 6.38 3.14 22.78
CA LYS A 186 4.96 2.98 22.44
C LYS A 186 4.03 3.53 23.53
N THR A 187 4.34 3.27 24.78
CA THR A 187 3.58 3.77 25.93
C THR A 187 3.69 5.29 26.03
N ALA A 188 4.87 5.86 25.81
CA ALA A 188 5.07 7.30 25.82
C ALA A 188 4.29 7.99 24.68
N LEU A 189 4.31 7.45 23.46
CA LEU A 189 3.50 7.95 22.34
C LEU A 189 2.01 7.95 22.68
N LYS A 190 1.49 6.83 23.20
CA LYS A 190 0.09 6.71 23.62
C LYS A 190 -0.27 7.66 24.75
N SER A 191 0.63 7.84 25.74
CA SER A 191 0.40 8.77 26.86
C SER A 191 0.34 10.23 26.42
N GLN A 192 1.00 10.58 25.32
CA GLN A 192 0.91 11.91 24.68
C GLN A 192 -0.28 12.04 23.72
N GLY A 193 -1.15 11.02 23.64
CA GLY A 193 -2.37 11.04 22.83
C GLY A 193 -2.20 10.57 21.39
N VAL A 194 -1.07 9.98 21.02
CA VAL A 194 -0.87 9.39 19.69
C VAL A 194 -1.69 8.11 19.57
N VAL A 195 -2.64 8.09 18.64
CA VAL A 195 -3.57 6.96 18.42
C VAL A 195 -3.43 6.36 17.02
N ALA A 196 -2.69 7.01 16.13
CA ALA A 196 -2.53 6.57 14.74
C ALA A 196 -1.08 6.78 14.28
N GLY A 197 -0.67 6.02 13.24
CA GLY A 197 0.59 6.23 12.55
C GLY A 197 1.84 5.77 13.29
N ILE A 198 1.73 5.07 14.43
CA ILE A 198 2.87 4.49 15.15
C ILE A 198 3.49 3.39 14.26
N SER A 199 4.79 3.50 14.00
CA SER A 199 5.52 2.53 13.20
C SER A 199 6.32 1.58 14.08
N ASP A 200 5.81 0.35 14.25
CA ASP A 200 6.51 -0.70 15.01
C ASP A 200 7.89 -1.01 14.40
N GLU A 201 8.00 -0.97 13.07
CA GLU A 201 9.25 -1.22 12.36
C GLU A 201 10.32 -0.17 12.67
N LYS A 202 9.95 1.13 12.62
CA LYS A 202 10.87 2.23 12.93
C LYS A 202 11.30 2.23 14.41
N ILE A 203 10.36 1.89 15.32
CA ILE A 203 10.65 1.76 16.75
C ILE A 203 11.59 0.58 16.99
N SER A 204 11.32 -0.58 16.40
CA SER A 204 12.18 -1.76 16.53
C SER A 204 13.60 -1.48 16.00
N ALA A 205 13.72 -0.88 14.81
CA ALA A 205 15.01 -0.51 14.24
C ALA A 205 15.78 0.50 15.13
N LEU A 206 15.08 1.45 15.75
CA LEU A 206 15.68 2.41 16.69
C LEU A 206 16.17 1.72 17.98
N VAL A 207 15.44 0.73 18.48
CA VAL A 207 15.84 -0.04 19.68
C VAL A 207 16.98 -0.99 19.33
N ASP A 208 16.92 -1.69 18.22
CA ASP A 208 17.96 -2.62 17.75
C ASP A 208 19.31 -1.92 17.59
N ARG A 209 19.31 -0.74 16.96
CA ARG A 209 20.50 0.07 16.70
C ARG A 209 20.29 1.54 17.07
N PRO A 210 20.39 1.89 18.35
CA PRO A 210 20.08 3.23 18.81
C PRO A 210 21.01 4.28 18.17
N THR A 211 20.39 5.28 17.55
CA THR A 211 21.10 6.49 17.10
C THR A 211 20.95 7.53 18.20
N TYR A 212 21.96 7.61 19.08
CA TYR A 212 21.90 8.47 20.24
C TYR A 212 21.96 9.96 19.92
N ASN A 213 21.20 10.75 20.67
CA ASN A 213 21.11 12.22 20.58
C ASN A 213 20.65 12.74 19.21
N VAL A 214 20.03 11.90 18.39
CA VAL A 214 19.45 12.26 17.10
C VAL A 214 17.95 11.96 17.11
N PRO A 215 17.10 12.91 16.71
CA PRO A 215 15.65 12.65 16.62
C PRO A 215 15.36 11.69 15.45
N VAL A 216 14.74 10.57 15.76
CA VAL A 216 14.30 9.55 14.80
C VAL A 216 12.77 9.53 14.73
N VAL A 217 12.21 9.53 13.53
CA VAL A 217 10.77 9.49 13.34
C VAL A 217 10.24 8.10 13.71
N VAL A 218 9.32 8.06 14.67
CA VAL A 218 8.71 6.83 15.21
C VAL A 218 7.21 6.72 14.93
N ALA A 219 6.58 7.84 14.56
CA ALA A 219 5.20 7.84 14.10
C ALA A 219 4.99 8.90 13.02
N GLU A 220 4.18 8.58 12.02
CA GLU A 220 3.81 9.48 10.92
C GLU A 220 2.31 9.41 10.64
N ALA A 221 1.71 10.58 10.42
CA ALA A 221 0.33 10.69 10.02
C ALA A 221 0.08 10.05 8.65
N VAL A 222 -1.14 9.59 8.44
CA VAL A 222 -1.59 9.19 7.10
C VAL A 222 -2.05 10.45 6.38
N LEU A 223 -1.30 10.86 5.35
CA LEU A 223 -1.65 12.03 4.57
C LEU A 223 -2.86 11.75 3.64
N PRO A 224 -3.71 12.75 3.39
CA PRO A 224 -4.81 12.58 2.46
C PRO A 224 -4.29 12.45 1.02
N VAL A 225 -5.00 11.66 0.21
CA VAL A 225 -4.75 11.52 -1.22
C VAL A 225 -5.92 12.13 -1.98
N ASP A 226 -5.67 13.18 -2.75
CA ASP A 226 -6.70 13.82 -3.56
C ASP A 226 -7.12 12.88 -4.72
N GLY A 227 -8.42 12.83 -4.99
CA GLY A 227 -8.98 12.08 -6.11
C GLY A 227 -8.64 12.73 -7.45
N ARG A 228 -8.43 11.92 -8.47
CA ARG A 228 -8.18 12.40 -9.82
C ARG A 228 -9.44 12.99 -10.44
N ASP A 229 -9.27 14.09 -11.18
CA ASP A 229 -10.35 14.67 -11.96
C ASP A 229 -10.80 13.74 -13.08
N ALA A 230 -12.07 13.84 -13.48
CA ALA A 230 -12.58 13.16 -14.66
C ALA A 230 -11.81 13.63 -15.91
N TYR A 231 -11.63 12.75 -16.86
CA TYR A 231 -11.00 13.08 -18.14
C TYR A 231 -11.66 12.30 -19.29
N ILE A 232 -11.42 12.79 -20.52
CA ILE A 232 -11.88 12.09 -21.71
C ILE A 232 -10.72 11.29 -22.29
N ALA A 233 -10.90 9.98 -22.40
CA ALA A 233 -9.99 9.10 -23.13
C ALA A 233 -10.45 9.05 -24.59
N TYR A 234 -9.64 9.63 -25.49
CA TYR A 234 -9.93 9.64 -26.92
C TYR A 234 -9.36 8.40 -27.61
N ASN A 235 -10.14 7.79 -28.49
CA ASN A 235 -9.73 6.64 -29.31
C ASN A 235 -9.18 7.06 -30.68
N PHE A 236 -8.92 8.34 -30.87
CA PHE A 236 -8.34 8.91 -32.07
C PHE A 236 -7.28 9.97 -31.71
N GLU A 237 -6.38 10.28 -32.66
CA GLU A 237 -5.33 11.27 -32.43
C GLU A 237 -5.92 12.68 -32.39
N THR A 238 -5.71 13.38 -31.29
CA THR A 238 -6.21 14.73 -31.06
C THR A 238 -5.16 15.82 -31.37
N ASP A 239 -3.88 15.44 -31.43
CA ASP A 239 -2.77 16.36 -31.64
C ASP A 239 -2.49 16.61 -33.14
N ARG A 240 -2.96 17.75 -33.63
CA ARG A 240 -2.76 18.20 -35.03
C ARG A 240 -1.28 18.42 -35.36
N SER A 241 -0.41 18.67 -34.40
CA SER A 241 1.02 18.89 -34.67
C SER A 241 1.75 17.61 -35.06
N LYS A 242 1.35 16.49 -34.49
CA LYS A 242 1.86 15.16 -34.82
C LYS A 242 1.42 14.74 -36.23
N ILE A 243 0.25 15.19 -36.67
CA ILE A 243 -0.29 14.97 -38.00
C ILE A 243 0.59 15.68 -39.02
N ARG A 244 0.91 16.96 -38.80
CA ARG A 244 1.74 17.78 -39.71
C ARG A 244 3.22 17.38 -39.73
N ALA A 245 3.77 16.91 -38.64
CA ALA A 245 5.17 16.47 -38.57
C ALA A 245 5.46 15.23 -39.42
N LYS A 246 4.48 14.32 -39.59
CA LYS A 246 4.59 13.17 -40.48
C LYS A 246 4.54 13.57 -41.95
N GLU A 247 3.79 14.65 -42.30
CA GLU A 247 3.77 15.18 -43.69
C GLU A 247 5.09 15.81 -44.11
N ALA A 248 5.80 16.44 -43.18
CA ALA A 248 7.05 17.15 -43.49
C ALA A 248 8.29 16.23 -43.62
N ALA A 249 8.25 15.02 -43.05
CA ALA A 249 9.40 14.11 -43.00
C ALA A 249 9.61 13.25 -44.26
N ASN A 250 8.59 13.08 -45.12
CA ASN A 250 8.63 12.18 -46.26
C ASN A 250 8.29 12.93 -47.57
N GLY A 251 9.16 13.68 -48.13
CA GLY A 251 8.99 14.41 -49.41
C GLY A 251 8.44 13.61 -50.61
N GLN A 252 7.87 12.46 -50.42
CA GLN A 252 7.03 11.69 -51.37
C GLN A 252 5.72 11.34 -50.67
N VAL A 253 4.63 11.96 -51.10
CA VAL A 253 3.27 11.68 -50.63
C VAL A 253 2.86 10.30 -51.16
N ASP A 254 3.06 9.26 -50.41
CA ASP A 254 2.40 7.99 -50.61
C ASP A 254 0.96 8.09 -50.08
N PHE A 255 0.01 8.30 -51.02
CA PHE A 255 -1.42 8.43 -50.70
C PHE A 255 -2.02 7.19 -50.00
N LYS A 256 -1.29 6.09 -49.87
CA LYS A 256 -1.72 4.90 -49.10
C LYS A 256 -1.38 4.94 -47.61
N GLU A 257 -0.47 5.80 -47.18
CA GLU A 257 -0.15 6.03 -45.76
C GLU A 257 -0.81 7.27 -45.17
N LEU A 258 -1.78 7.88 -45.86
CA LEU A 258 -2.63 8.93 -45.34
C LEU A 258 -3.62 8.40 -44.27
N ASN A 259 -3.10 7.75 -43.23
CA ASN A 259 -3.80 7.57 -41.94
C ASN A 259 -4.01 8.89 -41.17
N LEU A 260 -3.92 10.01 -41.90
CA LEU A 260 -4.18 11.37 -41.40
C LEU A 260 -5.67 11.68 -41.33
N ILE A 261 -6.46 11.00 -42.12
CA ILE A 261 -7.92 11.06 -42.11
C ILE A 261 -8.37 9.88 -41.25
N GLN A 262 -8.71 10.17 -40.00
CA GLN A 262 -9.22 9.15 -39.13
C GLN A 262 -10.70 8.88 -39.47
N ASN A 263 -10.90 7.96 -40.40
CA ASN A 263 -12.22 7.51 -40.76
C ASN A 263 -12.81 6.60 -39.71
N VAL A 264 -14.08 6.82 -39.41
CA VAL A 264 -14.84 6.06 -38.44
C VAL A 264 -16.12 5.54 -39.08
N VAL A 265 -16.62 4.44 -38.57
CA VAL A 265 -17.90 3.86 -38.99
C VAL A 265 -18.98 4.15 -37.93
N GLU A 266 -20.23 4.16 -38.38
CA GLU A 266 -21.37 4.31 -37.48
C GLU A 266 -21.30 3.29 -36.31
N GLY A 267 -21.55 3.75 -35.07
CA GLY A 267 -21.45 2.96 -33.86
C GLY A 267 -20.05 2.78 -33.30
N GLN A 268 -18.99 3.26 -33.98
CA GLN A 268 -17.64 3.13 -33.47
C GLN A 268 -17.40 4.04 -32.26
N PRO A 269 -16.80 3.50 -31.14
CA PRO A 269 -16.44 4.31 -29.98
C PRO A 269 -15.33 5.33 -30.32
N LEU A 270 -15.63 6.61 -30.10
CA LEU A 270 -14.71 7.72 -30.38
C LEU A 270 -13.98 8.17 -29.11
N ALA A 271 -14.66 8.21 -28.00
CA ALA A 271 -14.08 8.61 -26.73
C ALA A 271 -14.92 8.08 -25.56
N GLN A 272 -14.28 7.96 -24.41
CA GLN A 272 -14.95 7.56 -23.19
C GLN A 272 -14.60 8.53 -22.06
N LYS A 273 -15.62 8.94 -21.32
CA LYS A 273 -15.44 9.72 -20.09
C LYS A 273 -15.01 8.80 -18.95
N MET A 274 -13.83 9.03 -18.43
CA MET A 274 -13.37 8.42 -17.18
C MET A 274 -13.91 9.23 -16.01
N LEU A 275 -14.53 8.54 -15.07
CA LEU A 275 -15.17 9.20 -13.91
C LEU A 275 -14.12 9.78 -12.96
N PRO A 276 -14.47 10.86 -12.23
CA PRO A 276 -13.60 11.39 -11.19
C PRO A 276 -13.49 10.40 -10.04
N GLU A 277 -12.34 10.36 -9.39
CA GLU A 277 -12.10 9.54 -8.22
C GLU A 277 -12.45 10.32 -6.95
N ARG A 278 -12.87 9.60 -5.92
CA ARG A 278 -12.97 10.17 -4.58
C ARG A 278 -11.59 10.27 -3.96
N GLY A 279 -11.35 11.37 -3.26
CA GLY A 279 -10.17 11.49 -2.43
C GLY A 279 -10.25 10.56 -1.22
N GLU A 280 -9.11 10.10 -0.77
CA GLU A 280 -8.95 9.30 0.44
C GLU A 280 -8.51 10.20 1.59
N ALA A 281 -9.32 10.28 2.63
CA ALA A 281 -9.03 11.10 3.80
C ALA A 281 -7.84 10.54 4.59
N GLY A 282 -6.96 11.42 5.05
CA GLY A 282 -5.88 11.10 5.96
C GLY A 282 -6.30 11.21 7.44
N LYS A 283 -5.34 10.95 8.33
CA LYS A 283 -5.50 11.12 9.78
C LYS A 283 -4.21 11.63 10.40
N THR A 284 -4.31 12.62 11.27
CA THR A 284 -3.18 13.06 12.09
C THR A 284 -2.80 11.98 13.12
N LEU A 285 -1.69 12.17 13.83
CA LEU A 285 -1.27 11.28 14.91
C LEU A 285 -2.31 11.19 16.04
N TYR A 286 -3.09 12.26 16.26
CA TYR A 286 -4.19 12.28 17.23
C TYR A 286 -5.52 11.78 16.69
N GLY A 287 -5.52 11.22 15.48
CA GLY A 287 -6.72 10.66 14.84
C GLY A 287 -7.67 11.68 14.23
N ARG A 288 -7.28 12.97 14.15
CA ARG A 288 -8.10 13.99 13.45
C ARG A 288 -8.09 13.74 11.96
N TYR A 289 -9.23 13.91 11.34
CA TYR A 289 -9.37 13.75 9.90
C TYR A 289 -8.62 14.86 9.14
N LEU A 290 -7.89 14.46 8.11
CA LEU A 290 -7.32 15.33 7.09
C LEU A 290 -8.16 15.14 5.82
N GLU A 291 -8.85 16.19 5.40
CA GLU A 291 -9.74 16.13 4.25
C GLU A 291 -8.94 15.99 2.95
N ALA A 292 -9.40 15.09 2.08
CA ALA A 292 -8.96 14.98 0.70
C ALA A 292 -9.98 15.65 -0.23
N LYS A 293 -9.53 16.22 -1.33
CA LYS A 293 -10.40 16.73 -2.37
C LYS A 293 -10.87 15.60 -3.26
N ASN A 294 -12.17 15.60 -3.57
CA ASN A 294 -12.69 14.73 -4.62
C ASN A 294 -12.31 15.30 -5.99
N GLY A 295 -12.05 14.42 -6.94
CA GLY A 295 -11.87 14.79 -8.33
C GLY A 295 -13.11 15.51 -8.89
N LYS A 296 -12.88 16.49 -9.75
CA LYS A 296 -13.94 17.26 -10.41
C LYS A 296 -14.47 16.49 -11.60
N ASP A 297 -15.77 16.57 -11.79
CA ASP A 297 -16.41 16.04 -12.98
C ASP A 297 -16.28 17.00 -14.17
N ILE A 298 -16.36 16.47 -15.40
CA ILE A 298 -16.31 17.23 -16.65
C ILE A 298 -17.47 16.85 -17.55
N ASN A 299 -17.87 17.79 -18.39
CA ASN A 299 -18.89 17.54 -19.40
C ASN A 299 -18.34 16.73 -20.58
N LEU A 300 -19.21 15.92 -21.19
CA LEU A 300 -18.88 15.20 -22.41
C LEU A 300 -18.72 16.17 -23.60
N PRO A 301 -17.66 16.02 -24.41
CA PRO A 301 -17.40 16.90 -25.56
C PRO A 301 -18.24 16.53 -26.80
N LEU A 302 -19.56 16.51 -26.65
CA LEU A 302 -20.49 16.17 -27.72
C LEU A 302 -20.55 17.27 -28.78
N GLY A 303 -20.30 16.92 -30.03
CA GLY A 303 -20.40 17.76 -31.21
C GLY A 303 -21.47 17.27 -32.20
N LYS A 304 -21.21 17.41 -33.51
CA LYS A 304 -22.12 16.99 -34.59
C LYS A 304 -21.88 15.53 -34.96
N ASN A 305 -22.98 14.84 -35.33
CA ASN A 305 -22.95 13.46 -35.83
C ASN A 305 -22.27 12.48 -34.84
N VAL A 306 -22.45 12.69 -33.54
CA VAL A 306 -22.06 11.78 -32.48
C VAL A 306 -23.25 11.45 -31.61
N THR A 307 -23.28 10.27 -31.04
CA THR A 307 -24.30 9.82 -30.10
C THR A 307 -23.66 9.37 -28.80
N LEU A 308 -24.44 9.34 -27.74
CA LEU A 308 -24.00 8.81 -26.45
C LEU A 308 -24.50 7.37 -26.33
N ASP A 309 -23.60 6.47 -25.93
CA ASP A 309 -23.95 5.08 -25.65
C ASP A 309 -24.87 4.97 -24.42
N SER A 310 -25.47 3.81 -24.27
CA SER A 310 -26.35 3.48 -23.13
C SER A 310 -25.67 3.60 -21.76
N ASP A 311 -24.35 3.51 -21.69
CA ASP A 311 -23.53 3.71 -20.49
C ASP A 311 -23.48 5.17 -20.03
N GLY A 312 -23.96 6.12 -20.84
CA GLY A 312 -23.93 7.56 -20.58
C GLY A 312 -22.55 8.18 -20.52
N ARG A 313 -21.50 7.47 -20.97
CA ARG A 313 -20.09 7.88 -20.87
C ARG A 313 -19.29 7.72 -22.15
N THR A 314 -19.70 6.81 -23.02
CA THR A 314 -19.01 6.53 -24.27
C THR A 314 -19.67 7.29 -25.42
N ILE A 315 -18.86 8.03 -26.19
CA ILE A 315 -19.29 8.77 -27.37
C ILE A 315 -19.06 7.90 -28.59
N LEU A 316 -20.12 7.67 -29.36
CA LEU A 316 -20.11 6.87 -30.57
C LEU A 316 -20.27 7.75 -31.83
N ALA A 317 -19.74 7.32 -32.94
CA ALA A 317 -20.03 7.91 -34.25
C ALA A 317 -21.49 7.64 -34.64
N ALA A 318 -22.23 8.66 -35.05
CA ALA A 318 -23.61 8.54 -35.51
C ALA A 318 -23.71 8.27 -37.01
N CYS A 319 -22.63 8.36 -37.78
CA CYS A 319 -22.56 8.08 -39.20
C CYS A 319 -21.11 7.72 -39.60
N ASN A 320 -20.96 7.14 -40.78
CA ASN A 320 -19.64 6.97 -41.39
C ASN A 320 -19.04 8.33 -41.81
N GLY A 321 -17.78 8.56 -41.47
CA GLY A 321 -17.16 9.85 -41.80
C GLY A 321 -15.78 10.01 -41.19
N GLN A 322 -15.29 11.24 -41.20
CA GLN A 322 -14.02 11.65 -40.59
C GLN A 322 -14.26 12.22 -39.16
N VAL A 323 -13.57 11.67 -38.15
CA VAL A 323 -13.63 12.23 -36.81
C VAL A 323 -12.67 13.41 -36.67
N LEU A 324 -13.16 14.49 -36.04
CA LEU A 324 -12.42 15.73 -35.81
C LEU A 324 -12.73 16.29 -34.43
N LEU A 325 -11.72 16.86 -33.77
CA LEU A 325 -11.90 17.67 -32.58
C LEU A 325 -11.96 19.14 -32.96
N ILE A 326 -13.12 19.77 -32.86
CA ILE A 326 -13.37 21.17 -33.22
C ILE A 326 -13.91 21.89 -32.00
N ASN A 327 -13.22 22.94 -31.54
CA ASN A 327 -13.57 23.70 -30.33
C ASN A 327 -13.85 22.79 -29.12
N ASP A 328 -12.95 21.86 -28.89
CA ASP A 328 -13.02 20.86 -27.80
C ASP A 328 -14.27 19.95 -27.87
N LYS A 329 -14.91 19.83 -29.04
CA LYS A 329 -16.03 18.92 -29.28
C LYS A 329 -15.68 17.92 -30.37
N ILE A 330 -16.12 16.67 -30.15
CA ILE A 330 -15.94 15.57 -31.09
C ILE A 330 -17.03 15.70 -32.18
N ASN A 331 -16.61 15.79 -33.44
CA ASN A 331 -17.51 15.87 -34.58
C ASN A 331 -17.15 14.76 -35.58
N VAL A 332 -18.16 14.25 -36.26
CA VAL A 332 -17.95 13.36 -37.42
C VAL A 332 -18.47 14.08 -38.66
N GLU A 333 -17.58 14.32 -39.63
CA GLU A 333 -17.94 14.86 -40.93
C GLU A 333 -18.23 13.72 -41.88
N PRO A 334 -19.48 13.60 -42.45
CA PRO A 334 -19.82 12.54 -43.35
C PRO A 334 -18.96 12.60 -44.62
N ILE A 335 -18.51 11.45 -45.09
CA ILE A 335 -17.87 11.33 -46.39
C ILE A 335 -18.99 11.35 -47.43
N MET A 336 -19.01 12.36 -48.28
CA MET A 336 -19.92 12.38 -49.45
C MET A 336 -19.38 11.36 -50.46
N GLU A 337 -20.21 10.39 -50.83
CA GLU A 337 -19.97 9.51 -51.96
C GLU A 337 -20.08 10.26 -53.29
#